data_bb3dfbba0d48511c5d96bb0f69db2f13
#
_entry.id   bb3dfbba0d48511c5d96bb0f69db2f13
#
_cell.length_a   1.000
_cell.length_b   1.000
_cell.length_c   1.000
_cell.angle_alpha   90.00
_cell.angle_beta   90.00
_cell.angle_gamma   90.00
#
_symmetry.space_group_name_H-M   'P 1'
#
loop_
_entity.id
_entity.type
_entity.pdbx_description
1 polymer ?
#
loop_
_entity_poly.entity_id
_entity_poly.type
_entity_poly.pdbx_seq_one_letter_code
_entity_poly.pdbx_strand_id
1 'polypeptide(L)'
;MKAKAVRLHAANDLRLEEFELPEIKDDEILVKVVSDSICMSTYKCAILGTKHKRVHEDVADHPAIMGHEFAGDIVKVGAKHADKFKPGMKFTLQPALNYKGT
;
A
#
# COMPACT_ATOMS: atom_id res chain seq x y z
N MET A 1 9.31 -4.89 12.68
CA MET A 1 8.43 -5.89 12.03
C MET A 1 8.75 -5.97 10.54
N LYS A 2 8.90 -7.15 10.03
CA LYS A 2 9.16 -7.36 8.60
C LYS A 2 7.88 -7.60 7.83
N ALA A 3 7.83 -7.10 6.60
CA ALA A 3 6.72 -7.29 5.69
C ALA A 3 7.21 -7.74 4.33
N LYS A 4 6.34 -8.40 3.59
CA LYS A 4 6.60 -8.79 2.20
C LYS A 4 5.61 -8.11 1.29
N ALA A 5 6.09 -7.61 0.16
CA ALA A 5 5.24 -7.01 -0.86
C ALA A 5 5.88 -7.14 -2.23
N VAL A 6 5.04 -7.09 -3.25
CA VAL A 6 5.50 -6.94 -4.63
C VAL A 6 5.74 -5.45 -4.86
N ARG A 7 6.97 -5.10 -5.21
CA ARG A 7 7.39 -3.71 -5.36
C ARG A 7 7.83 -3.43 -6.80
N LEU A 8 7.40 -2.29 -7.32
CA LEU A 8 7.74 -1.84 -8.66
C LEU A 8 9.03 -1.02 -8.61
N HIS A 9 10.05 -1.44 -9.35
CA HIS A 9 11.34 -0.77 -9.46
C HIS A 9 11.49 0.03 -10.75
N ALA A 10 10.88 -0.45 -11.81
CA ALA A 10 10.86 0.18 -13.12
C ALA A 10 9.77 -0.46 -13.96
N ALA A 11 9.55 0.03 -15.18
CA ALA A 11 8.57 -0.57 -16.08
C ALA A 11 8.87 -2.06 -16.26
N ASN A 12 7.87 -2.91 -16.06
CA ASN A 12 7.97 -4.38 -16.14
C ASN A 12 8.95 -5.02 -15.14
N ASP A 13 9.35 -4.29 -14.09
CA ASP A 13 10.27 -4.80 -13.08
C ASP A 13 9.57 -4.85 -11.72
N LEU A 14 8.84 -5.93 -11.51
CA LEU A 14 8.16 -6.22 -10.23
C LEU A 14 8.95 -7.27 -9.48
N ARG A 15 9.18 -7.03 -8.19
CA ARG A 15 9.94 -7.95 -7.33
C ARG A 15 9.19 -8.21 -6.03
N LEU A 16 9.11 -9.49 -5.65
CA LEU A 16 8.64 -9.85 -4.31
C LEU A 16 9.79 -9.64 -3.33
N GLU A 17 9.60 -8.72 -2.40
CA GLU A 17 10.67 -8.32 -1.48
C GLU A 17 10.19 -8.32 -0.03
N GLU A 18 11.12 -8.62 0.87
CA GLU A 18 10.92 -8.47 2.31
C GLU A 18 11.61 -7.18 2.76
N PHE A 19 10.95 -6.42 3.61
CA PHE A 19 11.50 -5.16 4.09
C PHE A 19 11.02 -4.88 5.51
N GLU A 20 11.70 -3.95 6.18
CA GLU A 20 11.35 -3.57 7.54
C GLU A 20 10.27 -2.47 7.52
N LEU A 21 9.17 -2.71 8.27
CA LEU A 21 8.13 -1.70 8.44
C LEU A 21 8.54 -0.75 9.57
N PRO A 22 8.41 0.57 9.38
CA PRO A 22 8.60 1.51 10.48
C PRO A 22 7.46 1.39 11.50
N GLU A 23 7.67 1.94 12.69
CA GLU A 23 6.60 2.07 13.68
C GLU A 23 5.50 2.97 13.14
N ILE A 24 4.24 2.62 13.45
CA ILE A 24 3.11 3.45 13.02
C ILE A 24 3.06 4.74 13.83
N LYS A 25 2.60 5.81 13.17
CA LYS A 25 2.35 7.10 13.80
C LYS A 25 0.95 7.12 14.41
N ASP A 26 0.65 8.18 15.17
CA ASP A 26 -0.64 8.30 15.86
C ASP A 26 -1.84 8.34 14.92
N ASP A 27 -1.65 8.78 13.68
CA ASP A 27 -2.70 8.85 12.67
C ASP A 27 -2.70 7.68 11.68
N GLU A 28 -1.94 6.64 11.98
CA GLU A 28 -1.79 5.49 11.10
C GLU A 28 -2.41 4.22 11.69
N ILE A 29 -2.75 3.29 10.83
CA ILE A 29 -3.29 1.98 11.21
C ILE A 29 -2.45 0.90 10.53
N LEU A 30 -2.01 -0.07 11.32
CA LEU A 30 -1.31 -1.25 10.80
C LEU A 30 -2.31 -2.36 10.54
N VAL A 31 -2.30 -2.89 9.33
CA VAL A 31 -3.24 -3.92 8.92
C VAL A 31 -2.52 -5.13 8.35
N LYS A 32 -3.16 -6.30 8.47
CA LYS A 32 -2.70 -7.52 7.82
C LYS A 32 -3.61 -7.78 6.62
N VAL A 33 -3.05 -7.76 5.43
CA VAL A 33 -3.79 -8.00 4.19
C VAL A 33 -4.09 -9.50 4.09
N VAL A 34 -5.36 -9.83 3.92
CA VAL A 34 -5.83 -11.21 3.72
C VAL A 34 -6.09 -11.47 2.25
N SER A 35 -6.65 -10.49 1.53
CA SER A 35 -6.93 -10.61 0.11
C SER A 35 -6.70 -9.28 -0.59
N ASP A 36 -6.28 -9.37 -1.85
CA ASP A 36 -6.06 -8.22 -2.70
C ASP A 36 -6.61 -8.56 -4.08
N SER A 37 -7.34 -7.65 -4.69
CA SER A 37 -7.93 -7.90 -6.00
C SER A 37 -7.04 -7.36 -7.12
N ILE A 38 -7.17 -7.96 -8.30
CA ILE A 38 -6.43 -7.55 -9.47
C ILE A 38 -7.15 -6.39 -10.14
N CYS A 39 -6.43 -5.28 -10.35
CA CYS A 39 -6.96 -4.09 -10.99
C CYS A 39 -6.12 -3.72 -12.22
N MET A 40 -6.77 -3.32 -13.29
CA MET A 40 -6.08 -2.94 -14.52
C MET A 40 -5.18 -1.71 -14.34
N SER A 41 -5.48 -0.84 -13.38
CA SER A 41 -4.60 0.30 -13.09
C SER A 41 -3.25 -0.16 -12.54
N THR A 42 -3.22 -1.23 -11.75
CA THR A 42 -1.97 -1.83 -11.29
C THR A 42 -1.16 -2.38 -12.46
N TYR A 43 -1.84 -3.05 -13.40
CA TYR A 43 -1.20 -3.55 -14.62
C TYR A 43 -0.57 -2.40 -15.42
N LYS A 44 -1.32 -1.30 -15.60
CA LYS A 44 -0.81 -0.12 -16.31
C LYS A 44 0.40 0.50 -15.62
N CYS A 45 0.39 0.59 -14.29
CA CYS A 45 1.56 1.06 -13.55
C CYS A 45 2.77 0.16 -13.79
N ALA A 46 2.57 -1.15 -13.81
CA ALA A 46 3.65 -2.10 -13.98
C ALA A 46 4.31 -2.00 -15.36
N ILE A 47 3.52 -1.85 -16.43
CA ILE A 47 4.07 -1.80 -17.79
C ILE A 47 4.60 -0.41 -18.16
N LEU A 48 4.04 0.67 -17.63
CA LEU A 48 4.45 2.03 -17.94
C LEU A 48 5.58 2.56 -17.04
N GLY A 49 5.66 2.05 -15.81
CA GLY A 49 6.65 2.54 -14.84
C GLY A 49 6.50 4.04 -14.63
N THR A 50 7.58 4.78 -14.71
CA THR A 50 7.60 6.23 -14.48
C THR A 50 6.79 7.03 -15.51
N LYS A 51 6.40 6.42 -16.62
CA LYS A 51 5.50 7.06 -17.59
C LYS A 51 4.05 7.12 -17.09
N HIS A 52 3.69 6.33 -16.09
CA HIS A 52 2.38 6.39 -15.46
C HIS A 52 2.35 7.54 -14.45
N LYS A 53 1.30 8.36 -14.50
CA LYS A 53 1.19 9.58 -13.68
C LYS A 53 1.20 9.33 -12.17
N ARG A 54 0.85 8.12 -11.73
CA ARG A 54 0.80 7.76 -10.30
C ARG A 54 2.09 7.10 -9.81
N VAL A 55 3.03 6.83 -10.70
CA VAL A 55 4.32 6.27 -10.32
C VAL A 55 5.32 7.44 -10.24
N HIS A 56 5.94 7.59 -9.07
CA HIS A 56 6.91 8.68 -8.86
C HIS A 56 8.20 8.42 -9.63
N GLU A 57 8.90 9.49 -9.96
CA GLU A 57 10.09 9.42 -10.84
C GLU A 57 11.26 8.67 -10.20
N ASP A 58 11.36 8.68 -8.89
CA ASP A 58 12.44 8.03 -8.15
C ASP A 58 12.11 6.58 -7.74
N VAL A 59 11.21 5.91 -8.47
CA VAL A 59 10.76 4.55 -8.15
C VAL A 59 11.92 3.54 -8.10
N ALA A 60 13.01 3.78 -8.83
CA ALA A 60 14.18 2.90 -8.80
C ALA A 60 14.86 2.91 -7.43
N ASP A 61 14.92 4.08 -6.77
CA ASP A 61 15.51 4.24 -5.45
C ASP A 61 14.50 4.01 -4.33
N HIS A 62 13.23 4.31 -4.59
CA HIS A 62 12.13 4.15 -3.65
C HIS A 62 11.02 3.32 -4.30
N PRO A 63 11.17 1.99 -4.35
CA PRO A 63 10.21 1.13 -5.04
C PRO A 63 8.79 1.27 -4.50
N ALA A 64 7.81 1.27 -5.41
CA ALA A 64 6.42 1.40 -5.07
C ALA A 64 5.75 0.05 -4.84
N ILE A 65 4.95 -0.05 -3.78
CA ILE A 65 4.14 -1.24 -3.53
C ILE A 65 2.91 -1.16 -4.43
N MET A 66 2.69 -2.20 -5.21
CA MET A 66 1.53 -2.31 -6.08
C MET A 66 0.38 -2.99 -5.33
N GLY A 67 -0.84 -2.68 -5.73
CA GLY A 67 -2.04 -3.18 -5.10
C GLY A 67 -2.73 -2.08 -4.28
N HIS A 68 -4.04 -1.90 -4.52
CA HIS A 68 -4.80 -0.84 -3.87
C HIS A 68 -6.26 -1.24 -3.61
N GLU A 69 -6.60 -2.50 -3.82
CA GLU A 69 -7.94 -3.04 -3.59
C GLU A 69 -7.86 -4.26 -2.67
N PHE A 70 -7.60 -4.01 -1.39
CA PHE A 70 -7.34 -5.08 -0.45
C PHE A 70 -8.25 -5.01 0.77
N ALA A 71 -8.39 -6.16 1.43
CA ALA A 71 -9.14 -6.31 2.66
C ALA A 71 -8.36 -7.20 3.63
N GLY A 72 -8.66 -7.08 4.91
CA GLY A 72 -7.97 -7.89 5.91
C GLY A 72 -8.35 -7.52 7.33
N ASP A 73 -7.40 -7.68 8.23
CA ASP A 73 -7.59 -7.48 9.66
C ASP A 73 -6.74 -6.33 10.19
N ILE A 74 -7.30 -5.54 11.10
CA ILE A 74 -6.57 -4.47 11.79
C ILE A 74 -5.70 -5.11 12.87
N VAL A 75 -4.41 -4.79 12.86
CA VAL A 75 -3.43 -5.32 13.81
C VAL A 75 -3.13 -4.31 14.92
N LYS A 76 -2.94 -3.04 14.57
CA LYS A 76 -2.56 -1.99 15.50
C LYS A 76 -3.14 -0.67 15.03
N VAL A 77 -3.61 0.15 15.97
CA VAL A 77 -4.25 1.43 15.67
C VAL A 77 -3.49 2.55 16.37
N GLY A 78 -3.19 3.63 15.66
CA GLY A 78 -2.60 4.82 16.22
C GLY A 78 -3.56 5.54 17.16
N ALA A 79 -3.01 6.31 18.11
CA ALA A 79 -3.78 6.92 19.20
C ALA A 79 -4.93 7.80 18.73
N LYS A 80 -4.80 8.47 17.57
CA LYS A 80 -5.85 9.36 17.04
C LYS A 80 -7.10 8.63 16.57
N HIS A 81 -7.01 7.33 16.30
CA HIS A 81 -8.11 6.54 15.77
C HIS A 81 -8.54 5.40 16.71
N ALA A 82 -7.96 5.33 17.89
CA ALA A 82 -8.20 4.24 18.84
C ALA A 82 -9.64 4.18 19.36
N ASP A 83 -10.39 5.28 19.27
CA ASP A 83 -11.80 5.34 19.66
C ASP A 83 -12.73 4.77 18.60
N LYS A 84 -12.32 4.75 17.34
CA LYS A 84 -13.15 4.29 16.20
C LYS A 84 -12.79 2.89 15.73
N PHE A 85 -11.51 2.55 15.79
CA PHE A 85 -10.98 1.29 15.26
C PHE A 85 -10.21 0.55 16.34
N LYS A 86 -10.29 -0.77 16.33
CA LYS A 86 -9.60 -1.62 17.31
C LYS A 86 -8.92 -2.80 16.63
N PRO A 87 -7.81 -3.31 17.18
CA PRO A 87 -7.20 -4.53 16.70
C PRO A 87 -8.22 -5.68 16.64
N GLY A 88 -8.15 -6.48 15.58
CA GLY A 88 -9.07 -7.58 15.35
C GLY A 88 -10.27 -7.23 14.47
N MET A 89 -10.54 -5.96 14.24
CA MET A 89 -11.60 -5.55 13.31
C MET A 89 -11.20 -5.83 11.88
N LYS A 90 -12.18 -6.15 11.06
CA LYS A 90 -11.96 -6.33 9.62
C LYS A 90 -12.06 -4.98 8.90
N PHE A 91 -11.36 -4.88 7.78
CA PHE A 91 -11.38 -3.65 6.98
C PHE A 91 -11.39 -3.97 5.49
N THR A 92 -11.83 -2.98 4.72
CA THR A 92 -11.61 -2.91 3.28
C THR A 92 -11.18 -1.49 2.93
N LEU A 93 -10.33 -1.36 1.92
CA LEU A 93 -9.80 -0.08 1.51
C LEU A 93 -10.59 0.46 0.33
N GLN A 94 -10.93 1.75 0.36
CA GLN A 94 -11.45 2.44 -0.81
C GLN A 94 -10.25 2.91 -1.66
N PRO A 95 -10.12 2.40 -2.90
CA PRO A 95 -8.97 2.77 -3.73
C PRO A 95 -9.05 4.19 -4.25
N ALA A 96 -7.89 4.73 -4.61
CA ALA A 96 -7.75 6.02 -5.30
C ALA A 96 -8.35 7.21 -4.55
N LEU A 97 -8.28 7.21 -3.21
CA LEU A 97 -8.62 8.39 -2.43
C LEU A 97 -7.52 9.43 -2.59
N ASN A 98 -7.89 10.56 -3.16
CA ASN A 98 -6.98 11.68 -3.34
C ASN A 98 -7.43 12.84 -2.47
N TYR A 99 -6.48 13.43 -1.75
CA TYR A 99 -6.74 14.57 -0.90
C TYR A 99 -6.06 15.80 -1.46
N LYS A 100 -6.56 16.97 -1.10
CA LYS A 100 -5.99 18.27 -1.50
C LYS A 100 -5.88 18.45 -3.00
N GLY A 101 -6.83 17.93 -3.74
CA GLY A 101 -6.91 18.09 -5.19
C GLY A 101 -5.87 17.31 -5.99
N THR A 102 -5.26 16.33 -5.35
CA THR A 102 -4.30 15.48 -6.06
C THR A 102 -4.99 14.50 -7.00
#